data_305bcf2adbdaacf63a57a387fb07c020
#
_entry.id   305bcf2adbdaacf63a57a387fb07c020
#
_cell.length_a   1.000
_cell.length_b   1.000
_cell.length_c   1.000
_cell.angle_alpha   90.00
_cell.angle_beta   90.00
_cell.angle_gamma   90.00
#
_symmetry.space_group_name_H-M   'P 1'
#
loop_
_entity.id
_entity.type
_entity.pdbx_description
1 polymer ?
#
loop_
_entity_poly.entity_id
_entity_poly.type
_entity_poly.pdbx_seq_one_letter_code
_entity_poly.pdbx_strand_id
1 'polypeptide(L)'
;SGIFAIDGRPVVDFYPAWISKILAAYLAIQDGWHKTVVVSPAAAAQIGSSCYLKAGERLPMPAVVTAMMLVSGNDAAYAVAQTVGGTVPRFVAMMNRQAALWHAPGIHFDNPDGLPDPRHLVSAWGMAIIARHAMANPIFARIVRTRVTALPPDPTPRVFYNQNQLLYTFPGAVGVKIGYTIEADETIVAAARRHGVLLIEVLLHDTPAGLWPDAANLLEWGFQSYYPLTLWRSQVVIDRLHIAGRTVAVTSRGPVTVLASRQSGRNGVRWRIRPNPRLSVAAGVRKNQPVGTLEVWVNGRPALQQPVVAAENLPPNPPRMTYRWWWLGLPSAVWLWGVRVRRRMKGIGTARLFPVRR
;
A
#
# COMPACT_ATOMS: atom_id res chain seq x y z
N SER A 1 0.08 7.99 -0.04
CA SER A 1 1.07 8.32 -1.07
C SER A 1 0.35 9.00 -2.22
N GLY A 2 0.56 10.31 -2.37
CA GLY A 2 0.05 11.08 -3.50
C GLY A 2 0.95 10.87 -4.71
N ILE A 3 0.37 10.69 -5.89
CA ILE A 3 1.06 10.72 -7.16
C ILE A 3 0.76 12.10 -7.75
N PHE A 4 1.81 12.83 -8.12
CA PHE A 4 1.69 14.17 -8.67
C PHE A 4 2.16 14.12 -10.12
N ALA A 5 1.30 14.50 -11.06
CA ALA A 5 1.69 14.77 -12.41
C ALA A 5 1.95 16.28 -12.52
N ILE A 6 3.17 16.66 -12.90
CA ILE A 6 3.54 18.09 -13.05
C ILE A 6 2.98 18.64 -14.36
N ASP A 7 2.93 17.86 -15.43
CA ASP A 7 2.51 18.31 -16.76
C ASP A 7 1.00 18.14 -17.06
N GLY A 8 0.19 17.75 -16.12
CA GLY A 8 -1.26 17.59 -16.37
C GLY A 8 -1.65 16.51 -17.41
N ARG A 9 -0.71 15.80 -18.00
CA ARG A 9 -0.90 14.72 -18.95
C ARG A 9 -0.30 13.40 -18.44
N PRO A 10 -0.75 12.85 -17.33
CA PRO A 10 -0.12 11.69 -16.68
C PRO A 10 -0.26 10.38 -17.47
N VAL A 11 -1.00 10.35 -18.54
CA VAL A 11 -1.37 9.16 -19.33
C VAL A 11 -1.02 9.35 -20.82
N VAL A 12 -0.01 10.15 -21.13
CA VAL A 12 0.57 10.17 -22.48
C VAL A 12 1.52 8.99 -22.61
N ASP A 13 1.41 8.30 -23.74
CA ASP A 13 2.14 7.07 -24.01
C ASP A 13 3.55 7.39 -24.57
N PHE A 14 4.56 6.79 -23.94
CA PHE A 14 5.95 6.89 -24.36
C PHE A 14 6.60 5.51 -24.44
N TYR A 15 7.64 5.38 -25.23
CA TYR A 15 8.50 4.20 -25.19
C TYR A 15 9.21 4.12 -23.83
N PRO A 16 9.16 2.98 -23.13
CA PRO A 16 9.73 2.87 -21.78
C PRO A 16 11.25 2.76 -21.77
N ALA A 17 11.86 2.31 -22.86
CA ALA A 17 13.21 1.79 -22.81
C ALA A 17 13.35 0.73 -21.70
N TRP A 18 14.49 0.66 -21.02
CA TRP A 18 14.80 -0.42 -20.07
C TRP A 18 14.08 -0.33 -18.71
N ILE A 19 13.22 0.67 -18.47
CA ILE A 19 12.44 0.74 -17.23
C ILE A 19 11.36 -0.34 -17.15
N SER A 20 11.00 -1.00 -18.27
CA SER A 20 10.15 -2.20 -18.30
C SER A 20 10.69 -3.33 -17.41
N LYS A 21 12.01 -3.41 -17.22
CA LYS A 21 12.68 -4.39 -16.36
C LYS A 21 12.29 -4.29 -14.88
N ILE A 22 11.71 -3.18 -14.44
CA ILE A 22 11.15 -3.03 -13.09
C ILE A 22 10.11 -4.11 -12.83
N LEU A 23 9.17 -4.28 -13.76
CA LEU A 23 8.12 -5.29 -13.62
C LEU A 23 8.64 -6.69 -13.86
N ALA A 24 9.57 -6.86 -14.81
CA ALA A 24 10.23 -8.14 -15.05
C ALA A 24 10.96 -8.64 -13.78
N ALA A 25 11.72 -7.78 -13.12
CA ALA A 25 12.41 -8.10 -11.88
C ALA A 25 11.42 -8.42 -10.73
N TYR A 26 10.33 -7.66 -10.62
CA TYR A 26 9.30 -7.94 -9.62
C TYR A 26 8.68 -9.33 -9.80
N LEU A 27 8.29 -9.71 -11.02
CA LEU A 27 7.73 -11.03 -11.32
C LEU A 27 8.75 -12.14 -11.06
N ALA A 28 10.03 -11.93 -11.39
CA ALA A 28 11.08 -12.88 -11.08
C ALA A 28 11.23 -13.13 -9.58
N ILE A 29 11.07 -12.09 -8.75
CA ILE A 29 11.10 -12.21 -7.29
C ILE A 29 9.87 -12.97 -6.79
N GLN A 30 8.68 -12.72 -7.35
CA GLN A 30 7.44 -13.37 -6.91
C GLN A 30 7.38 -14.84 -7.30
N ASP A 31 7.69 -15.17 -8.56
CA ASP A 31 7.34 -16.46 -9.17
C ASP A 31 8.57 -17.31 -9.50
N GLY A 32 9.78 -16.78 -9.34
CA GLY A 32 11.02 -17.43 -9.80
C GLY A 32 12.23 -17.29 -8.90
N TRP A 33 12.14 -16.66 -7.74
CA TRP A 33 13.30 -16.26 -6.92
C TRP A 33 14.29 -17.39 -6.58
N HIS A 34 13.79 -18.59 -6.34
CA HIS A 34 14.60 -19.75 -5.98
C HIS A 34 14.99 -20.63 -7.18
N LYS A 35 14.62 -20.24 -8.42
CA LYS A 35 14.95 -21.00 -9.62
C LYS A 35 16.38 -20.76 -10.05
N THR A 36 16.94 -21.76 -10.73
CA THR A 36 18.17 -21.60 -11.51
C THR A 36 17.82 -21.13 -12.91
N VAL A 37 18.41 -20.04 -13.34
CA VAL A 37 18.33 -19.55 -14.72
C VAL A 37 19.27 -20.39 -15.57
N VAL A 38 18.76 -21.02 -16.62
CA VAL A 38 19.56 -21.68 -17.65
C VAL A 38 19.48 -20.80 -18.89
N VAL A 39 20.62 -20.25 -19.28
CA VAL A 39 20.69 -19.28 -20.39
C VAL A 39 20.52 -20.02 -21.72
N SER A 40 19.47 -19.69 -22.47
CA SER A 40 19.27 -20.24 -23.81
C SER A 40 20.18 -19.55 -24.84
N PRO A 41 20.45 -20.18 -26.00
CA PRO A 41 21.12 -19.49 -27.12
C PRO A 41 20.41 -18.19 -27.53
N ALA A 42 19.07 -18.17 -27.51
CA ALA A 42 18.29 -16.99 -27.83
C ALA A 42 18.45 -15.87 -26.81
N ALA A 43 18.58 -16.21 -25.51
CA ALA A 43 18.87 -15.21 -24.47
C ALA A 43 20.28 -14.62 -24.63
N ALA A 44 21.28 -15.49 -24.84
CA ALA A 44 22.67 -15.05 -25.03
C ALA A 44 22.89 -14.19 -26.31
N ALA A 45 22.01 -14.32 -27.30
CA ALA A 45 22.05 -13.57 -28.55
C ALA A 45 21.29 -12.24 -28.51
N GLN A 46 20.74 -11.83 -27.35
CA GLN A 46 20.03 -10.56 -27.24
C GLN A 46 20.96 -9.37 -27.46
N ILE A 47 20.48 -8.39 -28.23
CA ILE A 47 21.23 -7.18 -28.58
C ILE A 47 21.08 -6.07 -27.53
N GLY A 48 21.93 -5.07 -27.58
CA GLY A 48 21.95 -3.90 -26.70
C GLY A 48 22.70 -4.16 -25.40
N SER A 49 22.21 -3.61 -24.28
CA SER A 49 22.86 -3.80 -22.98
C SER A 49 22.87 -5.27 -22.56
N SER A 50 24.00 -5.73 -22.05
CA SER A 50 24.23 -7.17 -21.79
C SER A 50 24.89 -7.39 -20.42
N CYS A 51 24.52 -8.49 -19.78
CA CYS A 51 25.25 -9.10 -18.67
C CYS A 51 26.31 -10.11 -19.16
N TYR A 52 26.51 -10.20 -20.47
CA TYR A 52 27.45 -11.12 -21.14
C TYR A 52 27.21 -12.58 -20.77
N LEU A 53 25.93 -12.97 -20.71
CA LEU A 53 25.53 -14.34 -20.40
C LEU A 53 25.86 -15.28 -21.56
N LYS A 54 26.35 -16.49 -21.24
CA LYS A 54 26.69 -17.49 -22.25
C LYS A 54 25.63 -18.56 -22.35
N ALA A 55 25.35 -19.05 -23.55
CA ALA A 55 24.41 -20.15 -23.76
C ALA A 55 24.83 -21.38 -22.94
N GLY A 56 23.87 -22.01 -22.25
CA GLY A 56 24.09 -23.12 -21.34
C GLY A 56 24.52 -22.72 -19.92
N GLU A 57 24.88 -21.46 -19.69
CA GLU A 57 25.26 -21.00 -18.35
C GLU A 57 24.11 -21.16 -17.35
N ARG A 58 24.44 -21.58 -16.13
CA ARG A 58 23.49 -21.84 -15.05
C ARG A 58 23.76 -20.91 -13.88
N LEU A 59 22.84 -20.02 -13.60
CA LEU A 59 23.00 -18.96 -12.60
C LEU A 59 21.80 -18.92 -11.63
N PRO A 60 22.00 -18.55 -10.36
CA PRO A 60 20.89 -18.34 -9.45
C PRO A 60 20.09 -17.09 -9.88
N MET A 61 18.75 -17.17 -9.85
CA MET A 61 17.86 -16.05 -10.20
C MET A 61 18.23 -14.74 -9.49
N PRO A 62 18.55 -14.71 -8.17
CA PRO A 62 18.97 -13.50 -7.48
C PRO A 62 20.16 -12.79 -8.15
N ALA A 63 21.15 -13.52 -8.61
CA ALA A 63 22.33 -12.96 -9.25
C ALA A 63 21.99 -12.36 -10.62
N VAL A 64 21.23 -13.08 -11.44
CA VAL A 64 20.81 -12.65 -12.77
C VAL A 64 19.93 -11.39 -12.69
N VAL A 65 18.94 -11.38 -11.81
CA VAL A 65 18.03 -10.24 -11.62
C VAL A 65 18.80 -9.01 -11.10
N THR A 66 19.75 -9.21 -10.19
CA THR A 66 20.57 -8.09 -9.70
C THR A 66 21.40 -7.51 -10.83
N ALA A 67 22.16 -8.32 -11.58
CA ALA A 67 22.94 -7.86 -12.73
C ALA A 67 22.06 -7.16 -13.79
N MET A 68 20.91 -7.77 -14.14
CA MET A 68 19.92 -7.18 -15.04
C MET A 68 19.51 -5.77 -14.64
N MET A 69 19.25 -5.56 -13.36
CA MET A 69 18.81 -4.24 -12.88
C MET A 69 19.94 -3.20 -12.86
N LEU A 70 21.19 -3.61 -12.61
CA LEU A 70 22.32 -2.69 -12.52
C LEU A 70 22.75 -2.18 -13.90
N VAL A 71 22.89 -3.09 -14.89
CA VAL A 71 23.42 -2.74 -16.21
C VAL A 71 22.42 -2.89 -17.35
N SER A 72 21.15 -3.11 -17.01
CA SER A 72 20.07 -3.20 -18.00
C SER A 72 20.16 -4.38 -18.96
N GLY A 73 20.85 -5.50 -18.61
CA GLY A 73 21.11 -6.60 -19.51
C GLY A 73 19.84 -7.18 -20.16
N ASN A 74 19.75 -7.13 -21.50
CA ASN A 74 18.64 -7.67 -22.29
C ASN A 74 18.71 -9.21 -22.31
N ASP A 75 19.91 -9.77 -22.42
CA ASP A 75 20.19 -11.21 -22.28
C ASP A 75 19.64 -11.77 -20.95
N ALA A 76 19.88 -11.05 -19.87
CA ALA A 76 19.37 -11.43 -18.54
C ALA A 76 17.86 -11.30 -18.45
N ALA A 77 17.26 -10.24 -19.00
CA ALA A 77 15.80 -10.06 -19.01
C ALA A 77 15.10 -11.17 -19.79
N TYR A 78 15.66 -11.56 -20.94
CA TYR A 78 15.16 -12.66 -21.77
C TYR A 78 15.26 -14.01 -21.05
N ALA A 79 16.42 -14.31 -20.45
CA ALA A 79 16.64 -15.53 -19.69
C ALA A 79 15.71 -15.62 -18.46
N VAL A 80 15.50 -14.52 -17.76
CA VAL A 80 14.51 -14.40 -16.66
C VAL A 80 13.11 -14.70 -17.16
N ALA A 81 12.70 -14.07 -18.27
CA ALA A 81 11.38 -14.29 -18.86
C ALA A 81 11.12 -15.74 -19.23
N GLN A 82 12.09 -16.41 -19.85
CA GLN A 82 11.99 -17.84 -20.17
C GLN A 82 11.93 -18.71 -18.91
N THR A 83 12.72 -18.39 -17.89
CA THR A 83 12.77 -19.19 -16.66
C THR A 83 11.48 -19.07 -15.84
N VAL A 84 10.88 -17.88 -15.78
CA VAL A 84 9.67 -17.62 -14.99
C VAL A 84 8.42 -18.00 -15.77
N GLY A 85 8.31 -17.52 -17.01
CA GLY A 85 7.13 -17.71 -17.85
C GLY A 85 7.12 -19.04 -18.63
N GLY A 86 8.26 -19.74 -18.72
CA GLY A 86 8.45 -20.87 -19.64
C GLY A 86 8.71 -20.39 -21.08
N THR A 87 8.00 -19.36 -21.53
CA THR A 87 8.21 -18.68 -22.80
C THR A 87 8.13 -17.17 -22.62
N VAL A 88 8.82 -16.41 -23.51
CA VAL A 88 8.79 -14.94 -23.45
C VAL A 88 7.37 -14.40 -23.64
N PRO A 89 6.56 -14.83 -24.63
CA PRO A 89 5.19 -14.34 -24.77
C PRO A 89 4.32 -14.56 -23.53
N ARG A 90 4.47 -15.72 -22.87
CA ARG A 90 3.73 -15.99 -21.62
C ARG A 90 4.17 -15.06 -20.49
N PHE A 91 5.47 -14.76 -20.38
CA PHE A 91 5.98 -13.83 -19.39
C PHE A 91 5.49 -12.40 -19.64
N VAL A 92 5.48 -11.96 -20.90
CA VAL A 92 4.90 -10.65 -21.29
C VAL A 92 3.42 -10.58 -20.94
N ALA A 93 2.66 -11.66 -21.18
CA ALA A 93 1.26 -11.73 -20.72
C ALA A 93 1.14 -11.61 -19.19
N MET A 94 2.09 -12.17 -18.42
CA MET A 94 2.14 -12.00 -16.96
C MET A 94 2.44 -10.54 -16.59
N MET A 95 3.35 -9.86 -17.29
CA MET A 95 3.64 -8.43 -17.07
C MET A 95 2.38 -7.58 -17.28
N ASN A 96 1.70 -7.74 -18.42
CA ASN A 96 0.49 -6.98 -18.73
C ASN A 96 -0.64 -7.26 -17.72
N ARG A 97 -0.82 -8.51 -17.32
CA ARG A 97 -1.80 -8.89 -16.28
C ARG A 97 -1.47 -8.22 -14.95
N GLN A 98 -0.21 -8.21 -14.55
CA GLN A 98 0.21 -7.60 -13.28
C GLN A 98 0.01 -6.09 -13.28
N ALA A 99 0.31 -5.41 -14.39
CA ALA A 99 0.03 -3.98 -14.55
C ALA A 99 -1.48 -3.67 -14.44
N ALA A 100 -2.32 -4.48 -15.07
CA ALA A 100 -3.78 -4.37 -14.98
C ALA A 100 -4.30 -4.60 -13.55
N LEU A 101 -3.78 -5.61 -12.83
CA LEU A 101 -4.14 -5.88 -11.44
C LEU A 101 -3.78 -4.70 -10.51
N TRP A 102 -2.74 -3.96 -10.82
CA TRP A 102 -2.35 -2.76 -10.08
C TRP A 102 -3.06 -1.49 -10.56
N HIS A 103 -3.94 -1.61 -11.56
CA HIS A 103 -4.63 -0.48 -12.18
C HIS A 103 -3.64 0.60 -12.67
N ALA A 104 -2.52 0.16 -13.26
CA ALA A 104 -1.52 1.06 -13.85
C ALA A 104 -1.99 1.49 -15.24
N PRO A 105 -2.41 2.76 -15.45
CA PRO A 105 -2.96 3.20 -16.72
C PRO A 105 -1.85 3.45 -17.75
N GLY A 106 -2.19 3.35 -19.04
CA GLY A 106 -1.25 3.63 -20.13
C GLY A 106 -0.03 2.70 -20.11
N ILE A 107 -0.24 1.41 -19.84
CA ILE A 107 0.83 0.40 -19.79
C ILE A 107 0.48 -0.73 -20.77
N HIS A 108 1.39 -0.96 -21.72
CA HIS A 108 1.40 -2.16 -22.54
C HIS A 108 2.84 -2.61 -22.82
N PHE A 109 3.15 -3.85 -22.49
CA PHE A 109 4.44 -4.47 -22.73
C PHE A 109 4.35 -5.49 -23.86
N ASP A 110 5.31 -5.48 -24.79
CA ASP A 110 5.50 -6.50 -25.84
C ASP A 110 6.77 -7.33 -25.66
N ASN A 111 7.70 -6.88 -24.79
CA ASN A 111 8.90 -7.62 -24.45
C ASN A 111 9.31 -7.38 -22.98
N PRO A 112 10.22 -8.21 -22.41
CA PRO A 112 10.62 -8.07 -21.02
C PRO A 112 11.75 -7.06 -20.80
N ASP A 113 12.41 -6.60 -21.84
CA ASP A 113 13.66 -5.83 -21.78
C ASP A 113 13.49 -4.35 -22.10
N GLY A 114 12.43 -3.96 -22.79
CA GLY A 114 12.13 -2.56 -23.13
C GLY A 114 12.68 -2.11 -24.47
N LEU A 115 13.08 -3.04 -25.35
CA LEU A 115 13.41 -2.70 -26.74
C LEU A 115 12.18 -2.14 -27.46
N PRO A 116 12.37 -1.21 -28.41
CA PRO A 116 11.27 -0.57 -29.09
C PRO A 116 10.34 -1.54 -29.83
N ASP A 117 9.05 -1.40 -29.61
CA ASP A 117 7.97 -2.01 -30.39
C ASP A 117 6.84 -0.99 -30.43
N PRO A 118 6.16 -0.80 -31.57
CA PRO A 118 5.12 0.24 -31.72
C PRO A 118 4.03 0.20 -30.67
N ARG A 119 3.78 -0.97 -30.06
CA ARG A 119 2.78 -1.15 -29.00
C ARG A 119 3.38 -1.17 -27.60
N HIS A 120 4.72 -1.23 -27.46
CA HIS A 120 5.40 -1.23 -26.17
C HIS A 120 5.45 0.18 -25.59
N LEU A 121 4.37 0.59 -24.96
CA LEU A 121 4.14 1.94 -24.50
C LEU A 121 3.83 2.00 -23.00
N VAL A 122 4.29 3.06 -22.35
CA VAL A 122 4.03 3.30 -20.93
C VAL A 122 3.70 4.76 -20.67
N SER A 123 2.93 5.01 -19.62
CA SER A 123 2.74 6.34 -19.06
C SER A 123 3.59 6.55 -17.80
N ALA A 124 3.98 7.78 -17.52
CA ALA A 124 4.70 8.11 -16.29
C ALA A 124 3.89 7.73 -15.04
N TRP A 125 2.57 7.94 -15.07
CA TRP A 125 1.67 7.55 -13.99
C TRP A 125 1.63 6.03 -13.77
N GLY A 126 1.48 5.26 -14.85
CA GLY A 126 1.47 3.79 -14.79
C GLY A 126 2.79 3.24 -14.24
N MET A 127 3.93 3.79 -14.70
CA MET A 127 5.24 3.39 -14.21
C MET A 127 5.46 3.78 -12.74
N ALA A 128 4.96 4.91 -12.28
CA ALA A 128 5.01 5.29 -10.87
C ALA A 128 4.21 4.32 -9.98
N ILE A 129 3.05 3.84 -10.44
CA ILE A 129 2.27 2.81 -9.75
C ILE A 129 3.05 1.50 -9.68
N ILE A 130 3.62 1.05 -10.81
CA ILE A 130 4.44 -0.18 -10.88
C ILE A 130 5.62 -0.06 -9.92
N ALA A 131 6.37 1.04 -9.97
CA ALA A 131 7.53 1.26 -9.11
C ALA A 131 7.15 1.30 -7.62
N ARG A 132 6.03 1.92 -7.26
CA ARG A 132 5.53 1.95 -5.88
C ARG A 132 5.26 0.53 -5.35
N HIS A 133 4.61 -0.31 -6.13
CA HIS A 133 4.35 -1.70 -5.75
C HIS A 133 5.64 -2.51 -5.67
N ALA A 134 6.53 -2.36 -6.64
CA ALA A 134 7.82 -3.04 -6.64
C ALA A 134 8.69 -2.63 -5.44
N MET A 135 8.79 -1.33 -5.13
CA MET A 135 9.55 -0.80 -3.99
C MET A 135 8.97 -1.18 -2.62
N ALA A 136 7.72 -1.61 -2.54
CA ALA A 136 7.14 -2.18 -1.33
C ALA A 136 7.68 -3.59 -1.02
N ASN A 137 8.24 -4.28 -2.02
CA ASN A 137 8.93 -5.56 -1.81
C ASN A 137 10.37 -5.31 -1.32
N PRO A 138 10.76 -5.81 -0.13
CA PRO A 138 12.07 -5.53 0.45
C PRO A 138 13.24 -6.14 -0.36
N ILE A 139 13.02 -7.22 -1.07
CA ILE A 139 14.03 -7.85 -1.94
C ILE A 139 14.29 -6.92 -3.13
N PHE A 140 13.23 -6.47 -3.81
CA PHE A 140 13.34 -5.53 -4.92
C PHE A 140 14.03 -4.24 -4.50
N ALA A 141 13.59 -3.62 -3.39
CA ALA A 141 14.16 -2.38 -2.88
C ALA A 141 15.66 -2.51 -2.54
N ARG A 142 16.09 -3.69 -2.09
CA ARG A 142 17.52 -3.98 -1.86
C ARG A 142 18.28 -4.08 -3.18
N ILE A 143 17.76 -4.80 -4.18
CA ILE A 143 18.41 -4.97 -5.49
C ILE A 143 18.66 -3.61 -6.14
N VAL A 144 17.63 -2.77 -6.28
CA VAL A 144 17.76 -1.50 -7.00
C VAL A 144 18.65 -0.48 -6.31
N ARG A 145 18.91 -0.63 -5.01
CA ARG A 145 19.87 0.18 -4.24
C ARG A 145 21.29 -0.36 -4.30
N THR A 146 21.48 -1.57 -4.81
CA THR A 146 22.81 -2.18 -4.92
C THR A 146 23.66 -1.38 -5.91
N ARG A 147 24.87 -0.97 -5.51
CA ARG A 147 25.79 -0.20 -6.34
C ARG A 147 26.69 -1.08 -7.20
N VAL A 148 27.08 -2.24 -6.66
CA VAL A 148 27.99 -3.18 -7.32
C VAL A 148 27.50 -4.61 -7.09
N THR A 149 27.58 -5.43 -8.12
CA THR A 149 27.36 -6.88 -8.03
C THR A 149 28.32 -7.62 -8.93
N ALA A 150 28.46 -8.91 -8.71
CA ALA A 150 29.24 -9.78 -9.60
C ALA A 150 28.43 -11.05 -9.91
N LEU A 151 28.52 -11.52 -11.15
CA LEU A 151 28.12 -12.88 -11.50
C LEU A 151 29.26 -13.85 -11.19
N PRO A 152 28.96 -15.12 -10.88
CA PRO A 152 29.96 -16.15 -10.64
C PRO A 152 31.01 -16.22 -11.74
N PRO A 153 32.23 -16.67 -11.42
CA PRO A 153 33.31 -16.76 -12.38
C PRO A 153 33.02 -17.80 -13.48
N ASP A 154 33.35 -17.40 -14.72
CA ASP A 154 33.48 -18.30 -15.88
C ASP A 154 34.35 -17.59 -16.94
N PRO A 155 35.65 -17.76 -16.96
CA PRO A 155 36.62 -18.14 -15.91
C PRO A 155 36.89 -17.03 -14.88
N THR A 156 36.42 -15.78 -15.10
CA THR A 156 36.63 -14.62 -14.23
C THR A 156 35.30 -13.99 -13.83
N PRO A 157 35.16 -13.43 -12.61
CA PRO A 157 33.94 -12.74 -12.18
C PRO A 157 33.61 -11.58 -13.11
N ARG A 158 32.36 -11.46 -13.52
CA ARG A 158 31.84 -10.30 -14.25
C ARG A 158 31.28 -9.32 -13.22
N VAL A 159 31.98 -8.21 -13.02
CA VAL A 159 31.59 -7.17 -12.05
C VAL A 159 30.76 -6.09 -12.75
N PHE A 160 29.63 -5.74 -12.17
CA PHE A 160 28.71 -4.74 -12.70
C PHE A 160 28.47 -3.62 -11.70
N TYR A 161 28.53 -2.40 -12.18
CA TYR A 161 28.21 -1.18 -11.44
C TYR A 161 26.84 -0.67 -11.83
N ASN A 162 26.07 -0.20 -10.86
CA ASN A 162 24.76 0.38 -11.13
C ASN A 162 24.91 1.68 -11.90
N GLN A 163 24.26 1.74 -13.06
CA GLN A 163 24.31 2.89 -13.96
C GLN A 163 23.47 4.09 -13.46
N ASN A 164 22.65 3.92 -12.43
CA ASN A 164 21.88 5.02 -11.84
C ASN A 164 22.79 5.95 -11.04
N GLN A 165 23.19 7.08 -11.65
CA GLN A 165 24.10 8.05 -11.04
C GLN A 165 23.55 8.67 -9.76
N LEU A 166 22.22 8.79 -9.60
CA LEU A 166 21.62 9.35 -8.38
C LEU A 166 22.00 8.55 -7.12
N LEU A 167 22.28 7.25 -7.24
CA LEU A 167 22.75 6.44 -6.11
C LEU A 167 24.09 6.93 -5.53
N TYR A 168 24.86 7.69 -6.32
CA TYR A 168 26.18 8.19 -5.95
C TYR A 168 26.16 9.69 -5.65
N THR A 169 25.24 10.45 -6.28
CA THR A 169 25.23 11.91 -6.28
C THR A 169 24.09 12.54 -5.49
N PHE A 170 22.94 11.84 -5.35
CA PHE A 170 21.77 12.41 -4.69
C PHE A 170 21.56 11.85 -3.28
N PRO A 171 21.61 12.67 -2.21
CA PRO A 171 21.42 12.22 -0.84
C PRO A 171 20.06 11.54 -0.63
N GLY A 172 20.10 10.28 -0.16
CA GLY A 172 18.89 9.50 0.10
C GLY A 172 18.37 8.72 -1.11
N ALA A 173 19.03 8.74 -2.26
CA ALA A 173 18.64 7.91 -3.40
C ALA A 173 18.69 6.42 -3.06
N VAL A 174 17.64 5.67 -3.48
CA VAL A 174 17.46 4.24 -3.19
C VAL A 174 17.13 3.40 -4.43
N GLY A 175 17.20 3.96 -5.61
CA GLY A 175 16.93 3.27 -6.89
C GLY A 175 16.28 4.24 -7.89
N VAL A 176 15.67 3.78 -8.99
CA VAL A 176 15.20 2.42 -9.26
C VAL A 176 15.83 1.89 -10.57
N LYS A 177 15.53 2.52 -11.73
CA LYS A 177 15.99 2.06 -13.04
C LYS A 177 16.03 3.20 -14.05
N ILE A 178 17.07 3.21 -14.87
CA ILE A 178 17.23 4.06 -16.03
C ILE A 178 16.99 3.27 -17.33
N GLY A 179 16.71 3.97 -18.41
CA GLY A 179 16.58 3.39 -19.73
C GLY A 179 16.92 4.38 -20.81
N TYR A 180 17.44 3.88 -21.92
CA TYR A 180 17.72 4.63 -23.13
C TYR A 180 17.48 3.76 -24.36
N THR A 181 16.78 4.28 -25.34
CA THR A 181 16.77 3.82 -26.72
C THR A 181 16.66 5.05 -27.61
N ILE A 182 16.94 4.92 -28.92
CA ILE A 182 16.83 6.05 -29.84
C ILE A 182 15.40 6.61 -29.85
N GLU A 183 14.40 5.73 -29.77
CA GLU A 183 12.96 6.10 -29.84
C GLU A 183 12.43 6.66 -28.51
N ALA A 184 13.01 6.23 -27.40
CA ALA A 184 12.56 6.64 -26.06
C ALA A 184 13.30 7.87 -25.54
N ASP A 185 14.46 8.19 -26.09
CA ASP A 185 15.45 9.04 -25.45
C ASP A 185 15.77 8.54 -24.01
N GLU A 186 16.17 9.42 -23.11
CA GLU A 186 16.47 9.05 -21.73
C GLU A 186 15.19 8.88 -20.92
N THR A 187 15.14 7.82 -20.14
CA THR A 187 14.06 7.54 -19.20
C THR A 187 14.61 7.18 -17.82
N ILE A 188 13.93 7.59 -16.78
CA ILE A 188 14.27 7.16 -15.42
C ILE A 188 13.01 6.97 -14.57
N VAL A 189 13.03 5.91 -13.78
CA VAL A 189 12.26 5.81 -12.55
C VAL A 189 13.25 5.97 -11.41
N ALA A 190 13.19 7.09 -10.70
CA ALA A 190 14.04 7.31 -9.54
C ALA A 190 13.25 7.27 -8.23
N ALA A 191 13.95 6.92 -7.15
CA ALA A 191 13.40 6.92 -5.82
C ALA A 191 14.44 7.41 -4.81
N ALA A 192 13.97 8.24 -3.87
CA ALA A 192 14.79 8.69 -2.75
C ALA A 192 14.00 8.65 -1.44
N ARG A 193 14.71 8.42 -0.33
CA ARG A 193 14.12 8.38 1.01
C ARG A 193 14.80 9.38 1.92
N ARG A 194 14.02 10.32 2.48
CA ARG A 194 14.47 11.26 3.52
C ARG A 194 13.42 11.36 4.62
N HIS A 195 13.83 11.40 5.86
CA HIS A 195 12.93 11.57 7.03
C HIS A 195 11.73 10.62 7.04
N GLY A 196 11.93 9.37 6.62
CA GLY A 196 10.88 8.35 6.54
C GLY A 196 9.95 8.44 5.31
N VAL A 197 10.05 9.50 4.50
CA VAL A 197 9.31 9.67 3.26
C VAL A 197 10.07 9.02 2.11
N LEU A 198 9.39 8.17 1.35
CA LEU A 198 9.86 7.67 0.06
C LEU A 198 9.16 8.45 -1.04
N LEU A 199 9.91 9.17 -1.87
CA LEU A 199 9.44 9.74 -3.11
C LEU A 199 9.86 8.85 -4.28
N ILE A 200 8.99 8.76 -5.26
CA ILE A 200 9.22 8.09 -6.54
C ILE A 200 8.84 9.07 -7.64
N GLU A 201 9.71 9.23 -8.60
CA GLU A 201 9.49 10.03 -9.79
C GLU A 201 9.68 9.21 -11.06
N VAL A 202 9.13 9.68 -12.15
CA VAL A 202 9.28 9.08 -13.49
C VAL A 202 9.48 10.21 -14.48
N LEU A 203 10.61 10.19 -15.18
CA LEU A 203 10.87 11.02 -16.36
C LEU A 203 10.89 10.12 -17.58
N LEU A 204 10.18 10.54 -18.62
CA LEU A 204 10.11 9.86 -19.91
C LEU A 204 10.47 10.85 -21.01
N HIS A 205 11.24 10.37 -21.97
CA HIS A 205 11.64 11.17 -23.15
C HIS A 205 12.41 12.44 -22.77
N ASP A 206 13.39 12.29 -21.89
CA ASP A 206 14.27 13.35 -21.46
C ASP A 206 15.53 13.39 -22.32
N THR A 207 16.25 14.50 -22.27
CA THR A 207 17.52 14.62 -22.98
C THR A 207 18.69 13.99 -22.19
N PRO A 208 19.75 13.53 -22.84
CA PRO A 208 20.94 13.03 -22.14
C PRO A 208 21.57 14.04 -21.17
N ALA A 209 21.50 15.34 -21.47
CA ALA A 209 21.98 16.39 -20.60
C ALA A 209 21.02 16.72 -19.45
N GLY A 210 19.70 16.53 -19.67
CA GLY A 210 18.62 16.86 -18.74
C GLY A 210 18.41 15.80 -17.67
N LEU A 211 18.51 14.51 -17.99
CA LEU A 211 18.06 13.40 -17.15
C LEU A 211 18.48 13.52 -15.67
N TRP A 212 19.76 13.73 -15.41
CA TRP A 212 20.28 13.74 -14.04
C TRP A 212 19.92 15.01 -13.26
N PRO A 213 20.09 16.23 -13.83
CA PRO A 213 19.65 17.44 -13.14
C PRO A 213 18.14 17.49 -12.95
N ASP A 214 17.34 17.06 -13.93
CA ASP A 214 15.88 17.12 -13.84
C ASP A 214 15.35 16.13 -12.83
N ALA A 215 15.88 14.90 -12.80
CA ALA A 215 15.55 13.93 -11.76
C ALA A 215 15.96 14.43 -10.36
N ALA A 216 17.16 15.00 -10.20
CA ALA A 216 17.56 15.55 -8.91
C ALA A 216 16.67 16.73 -8.47
N ASN A 217 16.35 17.64 -9.40
CA ASN A 217 15.50 18.80 -9.14
C ASN A 217 14.06 18.39 -8.77
N LEU A 218 13.51 17.40 -9.48
CA LEU A 218 12.15 16.92 -9.21
C LEU A 218 12.04 16.21 -7.84
N LEU A 219 13.02 15.39 -7.49
CA LEU A 219 13.09 14.79 -6.15
C LEU A 219 13.25 15.87 -5.06
N GLU A 220 14.13 16.83 -5.27
CA GLU A 220 14.35 17.93 -4.31
C GLU A 220 13.10 18.78 -4.15
N TRP A 221 12.44 19.16 -5.25
CA TRP A 221 11.16 19.85 -5.22
C TRP A 221 10.11 19.05 -4.42
N GLY A 222 10.07 17.72 -4.61
CA GLY A 222 9.17 16.85 -3.88
C GLY A 222 9.40 16.90 -2.37
N PHE A 223 10.66 16.82 -1.91
CA PHE A 223 11.00 16.94 -0.49
C PHE A 223 10.79 18.33 0.10
N GLN A 224 10.97 19.38 -0.71
CA GLN A 224 10.69 20.75 -0.30
C GLN A 224 9.18 21.04 -0.23
N SER A 225 8.40 20.45 -1.13
CA SER A 225 6.96 20.75 -1.27
C SER A 225 6.08 19.91 -0.34
N TYR A 226 6.55 18.74 0.09
CA TYR A 226 5.76 17.80 0.87
C TYR A 226 6.48 17.34 2.13
N TYR A 227 5.69 16.99 3.16
CA TYR A 227 6.20 16.50 4.44
C TYR A 227 5.26 15.46 5.06
N PRO A 228 5.78 14.56 5.92
CA PRO A 228 4.94 13.61 6.62
C PRO A 228 4.15 14.34 7.72
N LEU A 229 2.82 14.35 7.60
CA LEU A 229 1.91 14.91 8.58
C LEU A 229 1.27 13.76 9.36
N THR A 230 1.62 13.61 10.63
CA THR A 230 0.94 12.70 11.54
C THR A 230 -0.36 13.34 12.03
N LEU A 231 -1.48 12.77 11.59
CA LEU A 231 -2.82 13.21 11.97
C LEU A 231 -3.17 12.74 13.37
N TRP A 232 -2.91 11.46 13.66
CA TRP A 232 -3.10 10.84 14.97
C TRP A 232 -1.93 9.89 15.30
N ARG A 233 -1.52 9.90 16.54
CA ARG A 233 -0.58 8.90 17.09
C ARG A 233 -1.30 7.57 17.30
N SER A 234 -0.53 6.49 17.46
CA SER A 234 -1.08 5.16 17.78
C SER A 234 -1.98 5.21 19.02
N GLN A 235 -3.08 4.47 18.99
CA GLN A 235 -3.99 4.28 20.11
C GLN A 235 -4.71 5.56 20.61
N VAL A 236 -4.57 6.68 19.93
CA VAL A 236 -5.37 7.88 20.21
C VAL A 236 -6.76 7.69 19.62
N VAL A 237 -7.80 8.07 20.37
CA VAL A 237 -9.18 8.06 19.86
C VAL A 237 -9.29 9.07 18.71
N ILE A 238 -9.63 8.55 17.53
CA ILE A 238 -9.78 9.33 16.31
C ILE A 238 -11.18 9.93 16.25
N ASP A 239 -12.19 9.13 16.62
CA ASP A 239 -13.59 9.49 16.55
C ASP A 239 -14.46 8.55 17.40
N ARG A 240 -15.76 8.86 17.49
CA ARG A 240 -16.79 8.06 18.14
C ARG A 240 -17.88 7.71 17.15
N LEU A 241 -17.92 6.44 16.71
CA LEU A 241 -18.92 5.97 15.77
C LEU A 241 -20.24 5.64 16.48
N HIS A 242 -21.34 6.17 15.97
CA HIS A 242 -22.70 5.80 16.41
C HIS A 242 -23.21 4.67 15.52
N ILE A 243 -23.29 3.46 16.08
CA ILE A 243 -23.71 2.25 15.35
C ILE A 243 -24.86 1.60 16.13
N ALA A 244 -26.04 1.47 15.50
CA ALA A 244 -27.22 0.85 16.08
C ALA A 244 -27.56 1.38 17.50
N GLY A 245 -27.51 2.70 17.69
CA GLY A 245 -27.82 3.37 18.96
C GLY A 245 -26.74 3.26 20.04
N ARG A 246 -25.56 2.75 19.72
CA ARG A 246 -24.41 2.65 20.64
C ARG A 246 -23.22 3.41 20.13
N THR A 247 -22.43 3.97 21.03
CA THR A 247 -21.21 4.72 20.71
C THR A 247 -19.99 3.83 20.91
N VAL A 248 -19.16 3.71 19.85
CA VAL A 248 -17.91 2.97 19.85
C VAL A 248 -16.78 3.96 19.63
N ALA A 249 -15.90 4.14 20.61
CA ALA A 249 -14.68 4.92 20.44
C ALA A 249 -13.72 4.14 19.54
N VAL A 250 -13.17 4.82 18.51
CA VAL A 250 -12.31 4.18 17.50
C VAL A 250 -10.91 4.76 17.51
N THR A 251 -9.95 3.90 17.26
CA THR A 251 -8.52 4.24 17.17
C THR A 251 -7.85 3.48 16.02
N SER A 252 -6.60 3.84 15.72
CA SER A 252 -5.73 3.09 14.81
C SER A 252 -4.71 2.27 15.58
N ARG A 253 -4.30 1.13 15.02
CA ARG A 253 -3.23 0.30 15.63
C ARG A 253 -1.86 0.97 15.56
N GLY A 254 -1.61 1.74 14.51
CA GLY A 254 -0.39 2.51 14.29
C GLY A 254 -0.67 3.99 14.09
N PRO A 255 0.37 4.82 13.95
CA PRO A 255 0.18 6.23 13.65
C PRO A 255 -0.50 6.39 12.28
N VAL A 256 -1.37 7.38 12.17
CA VAL A 256 -2.00 7.80 10.91
C VAL A 256 -1.19 8.96 10.36
N THR A 257 -0.34 8.67 9.37
CA THR A 257 0.53 9.68 8.75
C THR A 257 0.25 9.73 7.25
N VAL A 258 0.11 10.92 6.71
CA VAL A 258 -0.08 11.20 5.29
C VAL A 258 1.01 12.14 4.79
N LEU A 259 1.25 12.16 3.49
CA LEU A 259 2.10 13.15 2.86
C LEU A 259 1.25 14.39 2.58
N ALA A 260 1.52 15.49 3.28
CA ALA A 260 0.83 16.75 3.12
C ALA A 260 1.68 17.76 2.35
N SER A 261 1.04 18.62 1.54
CA SER A 261 1.71 19.76 0.92
C SER A 261 2.00 20.83 1.98
N ARG A 262 3.18 21.44 1.92
CA ARG A 262 3.51 22.59 2.78
C ARG A 262 2.59 23.79 2.55
N GLN A 263 2.09 23.96 1.32
CA GLN A 263 1.19 25.05 0.97
C GLN A 263 -0.18 24.92 1.64
N SER A 264 -0.79 23.73 1.61
CA SER A 264 -2.11 23.49 2.19
C SER A 264 -2.06 23.02 3.64
N GLY A 265 -0.94 22.42 4.06
CA GLY A 265 -0.77 21.89 5.40
C GLY A 265 -1.91 20.98 5.83
N ARG A 266 -2.36 21.13 7.07
CA ARG A 266 -3.49 20.37 7.62
C ARG A 266 -4.84 20.75 6.99
N ASN A 267 -4.96 21.95 6.46
CA ASN A 267 -6.22 22.43 5.84
C ASN A 267 -6.58 21.67 4.56
N GLY A 268 -5.59 21.10 3.87
CA GLY A 268 -5.79 20.24 2.71
C GLY A 268 -6.26 18.83 3.04
N VAL A 269 -6.32 18.46 4.33
CA VAL A 269 -6.66 17.10 4.75
C VAL A 269 -8.15 16.99 5.05
N ARG A 270 -8.77 15.95 4.50
CA ARG A 270 -10.14 15.51 4.82
C ARG A 270 -10.10 14.04 5.19
N TRP A 271 -10.99 13.61 6.05
CA TRP A 271 -11.08 12.21 6.45
C TRP A 271 -12.51 11.83 6.78
N ARG A 272 -12.80 10.55 6.70
CA ARG A 272 -14.04 9.95 7.21
C ARG A 272 -13.77 8.52 7.67
N ILE A 273 -14.63 8.02 8.54
CA ILE A 273 -14.62 6.62 8.93
C ILE A 273 -15.90 5.97 8.39
N ARG A 274 -15.73 4.89 7.62
CA ARG A 274 -16.83 4.04 7.20
C ARG A 274 -16.98 2.89 8.20
N PRO A 275 -18.10 2.76 8.91
CA PRO A 275 -18.35 1.61 9.77
C PRO A 275 -18.34 0.32 8.96
N ASN A 276 -17.90 -0.78 9.59
CA ASN A 276 -18.04 -2.10 9.00
C ASN A 276 -19.53 -2.51 9.01
N PRO A 277 -20.18 -2.70 7.86
CA PRO A 277 -21.60 -3.01 7.79
C PRO A 277 -21.98 -4.36 8.41
N ARG A 278 -21.01 -5.26 8.58
CA ARG A 278 -21.17 -6.57 9.21
C ARG A 278 -20.96 -6.55 10.72
N LEU A 279 -20.65 -5.41 11.32
CA LEU A 279 -20.38 -5.29 12.74
C LEU A 279 -21.70 -5.32 13.54
N SER A 280 -21.91 -6.34 14.35
CA SER A 280 -23.01 -6.38 15.33
C SER A 280 -22.52 -5.85 16.68
N VAL A 281 -22.88 -4.61 17.00
CA VAL A 281 -22.56 -3.99 18.31
C VAL A 281 -23.45 -4.52 19.43
N ALA A 282 -24.57 -5.18 19.10
CA ALA A 282 -25.48 -5.80 20.09
C ALA A 282 -24.81 -6.96 20.86
N ALA A 283 -23.93 -7.72 20.18
CA ALA A 283 -23.13 -8.79 20.77
C ALA A 283 -21.94 -8.29 21.62
N GLY A 284 -21.74 -6.96 21.68
CA GLY A 284 -20.55 -6.34 22.26
C GLY A 284 -19.43 -6.20 21.23
N VAL A 285 -18.46 -5.36 21.57
CA VAL A 285 -17.24 -5.12 20.75
C VAL A 285 -16.04 -5.25 21.66
N ARG A 286 -15.03 -5.99 21.22
CA ARG A 286 -13.78 -6.13 21.98
C ARG A 286 -12.79 -5.03 21.60
N LYS A 287 -11.99 -4.58 22.54
CA LYS A 287 -10.83 -3.72 22.26
C LYS A 287 -9.98 -4.32 21.14
N ASN A 288 -9.48 -3.49 20.22
CA ASN A 288 -8.71 -3.88 19.03
C ASN A 288 -9.50 -4.68 17.96
N GLN A 289 -10.81 -4.87 18.13
CA GLN A 289 -11.64 -5.45 17.08
C GLN A 289 -11.81 -4.45 15.94
N PRO A 290 -11.67 -4.87 14.66
CA PRO A 290 -11.94 -4.00 13.50
C PRO A 290 -13.41 -3.55 13.48
N VAL A 291 -13.64 -2.25 13.45
CA VAL A 291 -15.00 -1.65 13.50
C VAL A 291 -15.32 -0.80 12.29
N GLY A 292 -14.34 -0.51 11.45
CA GLY A 292 -14.54 0.29 10.25
C GLY A 292 -13.24 0.52 9.49
N THR A 293 -13.31 1.41 8.53
CA THR A 293 -12.18 1.84 7.69
C THR A 293 -12.06 3.35 7.73
N LEU A 294 -10.88 3.85 8.09
CA LEU A 294 -10.50 5.25 7.96
C LEU A 294 -10.05 5.51 6.54
N GLU A 295 -10.64 6.48 5.90
CA GLU A 295 -10.26 7.01 4.60
C GLU A 295 -9.79 8.45 4.79
N VAL A 296 -8.63 8.79 4.22
CA VAL A 296 -8.03 10.13 4.30
C VAL A 296 -7.74 10.63 2.90
N TRP A 297 -8.10 11.87 2.64
CA TRP A 297 -7.80 12.61 1.41
C TRP A 297 -6.88 13.77 1.71
N VAL A 298 -5.96 14.03 0.80
CA VAL A 298 -5.10 15.23 0.81
C VAL A 298 -5.34 15.99 -0.49
N ASN A 299 -5.74 17.25 -0.39
CA ASN A 299 -6.11 18.09 -1.54
C ASN A 299 -7.11 17.42 -2.49
N GLY A 300 -8.13 16.75 -1.92
CA GLY A 300 -9.18 16.05 -2.66
C GLY A 300 -8.79 14.70 -3.24
N ARG A 301 -7.52 14.26 -3.13
CA ARG A 301 -7.04 12.98 -3.64
C ARG A 301 -6.94 11.94 -2.52
N PRO A 302 -7.32 10.67 -2.75
CA PRO A 302 -7.16 9.61 -1.77
C PRO A 302 -5.67 9.45 -1.37
N ALA A 303 -5.39 9.51 -0.06
CA ALA A 303 -4.03 9.44 0.46
C ALA A 303 -3.79 8.21 1.33
N LEU A 304 -4.79 7.78 2.10
CA LEU A 304 -4.66 6.62 2.99
C LEU A 304 -6.01 5.95 3.17
N GLN A 305 -5.99 4.62 3.22
CA GLN A 305 -7.11 3.80 3.64
C GLN A 305 -6.57 2.71 4.58
N GLN A 306 -7.11 2.65 5.80
CA GLN A 306 -6.69 1.64 6.77
C GLN A 306 -7.82 1.26 7.73
N PRO A 307 -7.80 0.03 8.30
CA PRO A 307 -8.77 -0.37 9.29
C PRO A 307 -8.63 0.43 10.58
N VAL A 308 -9.76 0.81 11.17
CA VAL A 308 -9.85 1.32 12.54
C VAL A 308 -10.42 0.25 13.46
N VAL A 309 -10.01 0.30 14.72
CA VAL A 309 -10.36 -0.68 15.73
C VAL A 309 -11.04 -0.01 16.93
N ALA A 310 -11.81 -0.78 17.71
CA ALA A 310 -12.36 -0.29 18.95
C ALA A 310 -11.25 0.07 19.95
N ALA A 311 -11.33 1.25 20.54
CA ALA A 311 -10.37 1.74 21.54
C ALA A 311 -10.55 1.03 22.89
N GLU A 312 -11.76 0.58 23.19
CA GLU A 312 -12.16 -0.05 24.45
C GLU A 312 -13.16 -1.18 24.23
N ASN A 313 -13.42 -1.95 25.29
CA ASN A 313 -14.47 -2.98 25.24
C ASN A 313 -15.85 -2.33 25.37
N LEU A 314 -16.77 -2.72 24.51
CA LEU A 314 -18.18 -2.41 24.63
C LEU A 314 -18.94 -3.68 25.03
N PRO A 315 -19.57 -3.77 26.20
CA PRO A 315 -20.27 -4.97 26.62
C PRO A 315 -21.47 -5.25 25.70
N PRO A 316 -21.95 -6.51 25.62
CA PRO A 316 -23.16 -6.82 24.89
C PRO A 316 -24.36 -6.07 25.43
N ASN A 317 -25.40 -5.91 24.62
CA ASN A 317 -26.66 -5.37 25.08
C ASN A 317 -27.20 -6.25 26.20
N PRO A 318 -27.73 -5.67 27.28
CA PRO A 318 -28.44 -6.48 28.27
C PRO A 318 -29.58 -7.24 27.56
N PRO A 319 -29.82 -8.47 27.97
CA PRO A 319 -30.94 -9.23 27.42
C PRO A 319 -32.21 -8.39 27.55
N ARG A 320 -33.01 -8.30 26.50
CA ARG A 320 -34.34 -7.70 26.59
C ARG A 320 -35.12 -8.55 27.57
N MET A 321 -35.24 -8.10 28.83
CA MET A 321 -36.19 -8.71 29.76
C MET A 321 -37.57 -8.47 29.19
N THR A 322 -38.13 -9.48 28.57
CA THR A 322 -39.55 -9.50 28.23
C THR A 322 -40.29 -9.64 29.56
N TYR A 323 -40.74 -8.51 30.10
CA TYR A 323 -41.59 -8.44 31.31
C TYR A 323 -42.92 -9.11 31.12
N ARG A 324 -42.99 -10.27 30.44
CA ARG A 324 -44.28 -10.90 30.10
C ARG A 324 -44.86 -11.78 31.21
N TRP A 325 -44.11 -11.98 32.31
CA TRP A 325 -44.51 -12.92 33.34
C TRP A 325 -44.77 -12.31 34.74
N TRP A 326 -44.40 -11.03 34.95
CA TRP A 326 -44.58 -10.40 36.27
C TRP A 326 -46.04 -9.95 36.54
N TRP A 327 -46.85 -9.77 35.51
CA TRP A 327 -48.26 -9.32 35.65
C TRP A 327 -49.23 -10.44 36.00
N LEU A 328 -48.86 -11.71 35.90
CA LEU A 328 -49.73 -12.85 36.23
C LEU A 328 -49.58 -13.32 37.66
N GLY A 329 -48.60 -12.85 38.44
CA GLY A 329 -48.39 -13.25 39.84
C GLY A 329 -48.88 -12.24 40.90
N LEU A 330 -49.17 -10.98 40.52
CA LEU A 330 -49.51 -9.92 41.46
C LEU A 330 -50.98 -9.90 41.92
N PRO A 331 -52.00 -10.37 41.20
CA PRO A 331 -53.40 -10.36 41.72
C PRO A 331 -53.59 -11.24 42.91
N SER A 332 -52.90 -12.40 43.02
CA SER A 332 -53.13 -13.37 44.07
C SER A 332 -52.54 -13.02 45.45
N ALA A 333 -51.38 -12.35 45.44
CA ALA A 333 -50.65 -11.95 46.67
C ALA A 333 -51.32 -10.73 47.35
N VAL A 334 -51.84 -9.79 46.57
CA VAL A 334 -52.51 -8.59 47.08
C VAL A 334 -53.90 -8.93 47.61
N TRP A 335 -54.60 -9.90 46.98
CA TRP A 335 -55.90 -10.35 47.44
C TRP A 335 -55.84 -11.14 48.77
N LEU A 336 -54.86 -11.99 48.93
CA LEU A 336 -54.57 -12.71 50.16
C LEU A 336 -54.16 -11.80 51.35
N TRP A 337 -53.41 -10.74 51.03
CA TRP A 337 -52.98 -9.75 52.03
C TRP A 337 -54.17 -8.87 52.47
N GLY A 338 -55.01 -8.43 51.54
CA GLY A 338 -56.25 -7.65 51.81
C GLY A 338 -57.25 -8.38 52.63
N VAL A 339 -57.40 -9.69 52.46
CA VAL A 339 -58.33 -10.55 53.27
C VAL A 339 -57.79 -10.74 54.68
N ARG A 340 -56.47 -10.88 54.90
CA ARG A 340 -55.86 -10.99 56.24
C ARG A 340 -55.91 -9.67 57.03
N VAL A 341 -55.81 -8.54 56.41
CA VAL A 341 -55.86 -7.21 57.05
C VAL A 341 -57.29 -6.89 57.45
N ARG A 342 -58.35 -7.23 56.66
CA ARG A 342 -59.75 -7.02 57.02
C ARG A 342 -60.20 -7.91 58.15
N ARG A 343 -59.65 -9.09 58.40
CA ARG A 343 -59.96 -9.95 59.54
C ARG A 343 -59.30 -9.48 60.83
N ARG A 344 -58.20 -8.71 60.80
CA ARG A 344 -57.61 -8.15 62.03
C ARG A 344 -58.22 -6.82 62.50
N MET A 345 -58.91 -6.09 61.65
CA MET A 345 -59.51 -4.78 61.99
C MET A 345 -60.90 -4.84 62.57
N LYS A 346 -61.47 -6.04 62.70
CA LYS A 346 -62.78 -6.22 63.36
C LYS A 346 -62.69 -6.46 64.89
N GLY A 347 -61.50 -6.34 65.50
CA GLY A 347 -61.28 -6.68 66.90
C GLY A 347 -60.72 -5.54 67.81
N ILE A 348 -60.71 -4.31 67.39
CA ILE A 348 -60.24 -3.22 68.26
C ILE A 348 -61.37 -2.18 68.39
N GLY A 349 -61.96 -2.17 69.55
CA GLY A 349 -62.98 -1.21 69.95
C GLY A 349 -62.40 0.18 70.25
N THR A 350 -63.27 1.12 70.10
CA THR A 350 -63.18 2.56 70.38
C THR A 350 -62.42 2.92 71.64
N ALA A 351 -61.40 3.80 71.54
CA ALA A 351 -60.93 4.63 72.63
C ALA A 351 -60.64 6.05 72.17
N ARG A 352 -61.06 7.01 72.96
CA ARG A 352 -61.32 8.45 72.77
C ARG A 352 -60.09 9.31 72.48
N LEU A 353 -60.34 10.38 71.73
CA LEU A 353 -59.58 11.57 71.54
C LEU A 353 -59.23 12.28 72.87
N PHE A 354 -58.03 12.92 72.91
CA PHE A 354 -57.79 14.21 73.53
C PHE A 354 -56.74 15.01 72.73
N PRO A 355 -56.89 16.32 72.61
CA PRO A 355 -55.98 17.17 71.86
C PRO A 355 -54.97 17.89 72.77
N VAL A 356 -53.74 18.18 72.31
CA VAL A 356 -52.90 19.24 72.87
C VAL A 356 -52.22 19.99 71.77
N ARG A 357 -52.40 21.31 71.89
CA ARG A 357 -51.74 22.44 71.19
C ARG A 357 -50.25 22.48 71.46
N ARG A 358 -49.46 22.82 70.52
CA ARG A 358 -48.77 24.07 70.17
C ARG A 358 -47.83 23.88 69.02
#